data_90c993f4cf0c9f26b270dae7928369c2
#
_entry.id   90c993f4cf0c9f26b270dae7928369c2
#
_cell.length_a   1.000
_cell.length_b   1.000
_cell.length_c   1.000
_cell.angle_alpha   90.00
_cell.angle_beta   90.00
_cell.angle_gamma   90.00
#
_symmetry.space_group_name_H-M   'P 1'
#
loop_
_entity.id
_entity.type
_entity.pdbx_description
1 polymer ?
#
loop_
_entity_poly.entity_id
_entity_poly.type
_entity_poly.pdbx_seq_one_letter_code
_entity_poly.pdbx_strand_id
1 'polypeptide(L)'
;MISEKGLCKILKSAFKNGGYSVIQVRSRTETQPTTWRRNEIIVNGATWAVRCITEDLPKAAAVQIVEDVGYMPMDAVTVQKNQPNQTMLESVAGTRGSDLERVAAGGVRMRQIPVIFRERRQLYQTENGDVYAFDTELLKLIDFKEAEPSAFMSQNGHLGVFAWGDSTVYIAPGRFSRANEEKILYIAGLDWENQIDTDDPVANVSLFDEDRDEPLVDREE
;
A
#
# COMPACT_ATOMS: atom_id res chain seq x y z
N MET A 1 5.24 6.33 9.08
CA MET A 1 4.23 5.82 10.07
C MET A 1 2.91 5.57 9.35
N ILE A 2 1.97 4.79 9.93
CA ILE A 2 0.63 4.59 9.35
C ILE A 2 -0.14 5.90 9.39
N SER A 3 -0.63 6.36 8.23
CA SER A 3 -1.40 7.60 8.10
C SER A 3 -2.83 7.41 8.59
N GLU A 4 -3.21 8.11 9.65
CA GLU A 4 -4.57 8.06 10.21
C GLU A 4 -5.63 8.47 9.18
N LYS A 5 -5.44 9.62 8.52
CA LYS A 5 -6.37 10.13 7.49
C LYS A 5 -6.44 9.21 6.27
N GLY A 6 -5.28 8.68 5.85
CA GLY A 6 -5.19 7.77 4.71
C GLY A 6 -5.94 6.47 4.99
N LEU A 7 -5.68 5.84 6.13
CA LEU A 7 -6.33 4.58 6.51
C LEU A 7 -7.84 4.75 6.64
N CYS A 8 -8.33 5.79 7.33
CA CYS A 8 -9.77 6.05 7.44
C CYS A 8 -10.44 6.24 6.07
N LYS A 9 -9.81 6.97 5.16
CA LYS A 9 -10.35 7.17 3.80
C LYS A 9 -10.46 5.85 3.04
N ILE A 10 -9.43 5.02 3.14
CA ILE A 10 -9.38 3.72 2.46
C ILE A 10 -10.38 2.74 3.07
N LEU A 11 -10.54 2.69 4.41
CA LEU A 11 -11.58 1.89 5.07
C LEU A 11 -12.97 2.26 4.59
N LYS A 12 -13.31 3.55 4.59
CA LYS A 12 -14.62 4.05 4.08
C LYS A 12 -14.87 3.65 2.62
N SER A 13 -13.84 3.70 1.80
CA SER A 13 -13.93 3.29 0.40
C SER A 13 -14.08 1.77 0.27
N ALA A 14 -13.27 1.01 0.98
CA ALA A 14 -13.30 -0.45 0.97
C ALA A 14 -14.65 -0.98 1.47
N PHE A 15 -15.19 -0.44 2.57
CA PHE A 15 -16.49 -0.81 3.10
C PHE A 15 -17.61 -0.73 2.06
N LYS A 16 -17.57 0.30 1.21
CA LYS A 16 -18.59 0.52 0.14
C LYS A 16 -18.36 -0.36 -1.10
N ASN A 17 -17.10 -0.72 -1.39
CA ASN A 17 -16.72 -1.23 -2.71
C ASN A 17 -16.17 -2.66 -2.70
N GLY A 18 -16.40 -3.45 -1.68
CA GLY A 18 -15.96 -4.84 -1.67
C GLY A 18 -15.56 -5.35 -0.28
N GLY A 19 -15.54 -4.45 0.69
CA GLY A 19 -15.20 -4.81 2.06
C GLY A 19 -13.72 -4.80 2.38
N TYR A 20 -13.44 -5.03 3.64
CA TYR A 20 -12.10 -5.22 4.19
C TYR A 20 -12.16 -6.26 5.31
N SER A 21 -11.03 -6.86 5.63
CA SER A 21 -10.95 -7.80 6.74
C SER A 21 -10.20 -7.20 7.91
N VAL A 22 -10.64 -7.53 9.11
CA VAL A 22 -9.95 -7.23 10.36
C VAL A 22 -9.58 -8.55 11.02
N ILE A 23 -8.30 -8.72 11.33
CA ILE A 23 -7.77 -9.96 11.89
C ILE A 23 -6.95 -9.60 13.12
N GLN A 24 -7.33 -10.09 14.29
CA GLN A 24 -6.51 -10.01 15.47
C GLN A 24 -5.63 -11.25 15.62
N VAL A 25 -4.33 -11.03 15.71
CA VAL A 25 -3.33 -12.09 15.90
C VAL A 25 -2.76 -11.98 17.30
N ARG A 26 -2.93 -13.05 18.08
CA ARG A 26 -2.25 -13.17 19.37
C ARG A 26 -0.91 -13.85 19.17
N SER A 27 0.15 -13.09 19.12
CA SER A 27 1.50 -13.64 19.03
C SER A 27 1.91 -14.26 20.37
N ARG A 28 2.24 -15.55 20.36
CA ARG A 28 2.98 -16.17 21.45
C ARG A 28 4.46 -15.99 21.15
N THR A 29 5.14 -15.16 21.92
CA THR A 29 6.61 -15.19 21.95
C THR A 29 7.05 -16.47 22.65
N GLU A 30 7.58 -17.42 21.90
CA GLU A 30 8.01 -18.74 22.39
C GLU A 30 9.19 -18.68 23.38
N THR A 31 9.84 -17.53 23.54
CA THR A 31 11.08 -17.39 24.32
C THR A 31 10.90 -16.92 25.77
N GLN A 32 9.69 -16.52 26.19
CA GLN A 32 9.43 -16.16 27.59
C GLN A 32 8.05 -16.64 28.07
N PRO A 33 7.97 -17.59 29.01
CA PRO A 33 6.70 -18.23 29.37
C PRO A 33 5.74 -17.36 30.21
N THR A 34 6.07 -16.15 30.57
CA THR A 34 5.29 -15.43 31.59
C THR A 34 4.79 -14.02 31.25
N THR A 35 5.26 -13.36 30.23
CA THR A 35 4.85 -11.95 30.03
C THR A 35 4.87 -11.52 28.56
N TRP A 36 3.83 -10.80 28.16
CA TRP A 36 3.70 -9.98 26.97
C TRP A 36 3.24 -10.71 25.71
N ARG A 37 1.94 -10.95 25.68
CA ARG A 37 1.22 -11.21 24.43
C ARG A 37 1.14 -9.87 23.68
N ARG A 38 1.92 -9.68 22.62
CA ARG A 38 1.67 -8.60 21.67
C ARG A 38 0.40 -8.93 20.91
N ASN A 39 -0.63 -8.13 21.11
CA ASN A 39 -1.83 -8.21 20.29
C ASN A 39 -1.55 -7.45 19.01
N GLU A 40 -1.46 -8.16 17.90
CA GLU A 40 -1.33 -7.54 16.58
C GLU A 40 -2.68 -7.47 15.90
N ILE A 41 -2.86 -6.44 15.11
CA ILE A 41 -4.02 -6.27 14.26
C ILE A 41 -3.57 -6.14 12.81
N ILE A 42 -4.27 -6.86 11.94
CA ILE A 42 -4.11 -6.76 10.49
C ILE A 42 -5.44 -6.29 9.93
N VAL A 43 -5.40 -5.20 9.18
CA VAL A 43 -6.54 -4.69 8.43
C VAL A 43 -6.18 -4.74 6.96
N ASN A 44 -6.93 -5.50 6.16
CA ASN A 44 -6.59 -5.70 4.75
C ASN A 44 -7.79 -5.57 3.82
N GLY A 45 -7.56 -4.95 2.67
CA GLY A 45 -8.44 -4.98 1.51
C GLY A 45 -7.90 -5.88 0.42
N ALA A 46 -8.40 -5.72 -0.81
CA ALA A 46 -8.01 -6.56 -1.94
C ALA A 46 -6.54 -6.38 -2.38
N THR A 47 -5.99 -5.17 -2.27
CA THR A 47 -4.67 -4.80 -2.80
C THR A 47 -3.75 -4.13 -1.78
N TRP A 48 -4.16 -4.09 -0.54
CA TRP A 48 -3.41 -3.46 0.53
C TRP A 48 -3.64 -4.17 1.86
N ALA A 49 -2.69 -4.07 2.76
CA ALA A 49 -2.85 -4.44 4.16
C ALA A 49 -2.05 -3.51 5.06
N VAL A 50 -2.55 -3.34 6.29
CA VAL A 50 -1.86 -2.64 7.38
C VAL A 50 -1.72 -3.62 8.52
N ARG A 51 -0.52 -3.76 9.07
CA ARG A 51 -0.23 -4.56 10.25
C ARG A 51 0.45 -3.69 11.30
N CYS A 52 -0.02 -3.75 12.52
CA CYS A 52 0.60 -3.07 13.66
C CYS A 52 0.23 -3.79 14.96
N ILE A 53 0.87 -3.41 16.07
CA ILE A 53 0.33 -3.74 17.39
C ILE A 53 -0.98 -2.98 17.60
N THR A 54 -1.89 -3.55 18.37
CA THR A 54 -3.27 -2.98 18.51
C THR A 54 -3.25 -1.56 19.08
N GLU A 55 -2.27 -1.26 19.95
CA GLU A 55 -2.08 0.06 20.55
C GLU A 55 -1.62 1.13 19.54
N ASP A 56 -0.96 0.72 18.45
CA ASP A 56 -0.45 1.60 17.39
C ASP A 56 -1.47 1.81 16.25
N LEU A 57 -2.60 1.11 16.29
CA LEU A 57 -3.66 1.37 15.32
C LEU A 57 -4.16 2.80 15.48
N PRO A 58 -4.13 3.63 14.43
CA PRO A 58 -4.61 5.00 14.51
C PRO A 58 -6.04 5.07 15.06
N LYS A 59 -6.26 5.94 16.05
CA LYS A 59 -7.52 6.01 16.81
C LYS A 59 -8.74 6.22 15.90
N ALA A 60 -8.63 7.10 14.90
CA ALA A 60 -9.72 7.34 13.98
C ALA A 60 -10.00 6.11 13.09
N ALA A 61 -9.00 5.28 12.78
CA ALA A 61 -9.22 4.02 12.07
C ALA A 61 -9.94 3.00 12.96
N ALA A 62 -9.57 2.90 14.24
CA ALA A 62 -10.28 2.08 15.21
C ALA A 62 -11.76 2.51 15.35
N VAL A 63 -12.00 3.82 15.45
CA VAL A 63 -13.37 4.38 15.49
C VAL A 63 -14.13 4.03 14.20
N GLN A 64 -13.50 4.15 13.02
CA GLN A 64 -14.13 3.80 11.76
C GLN A 64 -14.52 2.32 11.70
N ILE A 65 -13.66 1.41 12.17
CA ILE A 65 -13.98 -0.02 12.25
C ILE A 65 -15.18 -0.24 13.17
N VAL A 66 -15.20 0.40 14.33
CA VAL A 66 -16.33 0.31 15.27
C VAL A 66 -17.61 0.91 14.69
N GLU A 67 -17.54 2.01 13.94
CA GLU A 67 -18.70 2.57 13.23
C GLU A 67 -19.25 1.61 12.17
N ASP A 68 -18.36 0.92 11.44
CA ASP A 68 -18.76 -0.01 10.39
C ASP A 68 -19.35 -1.33 10.96
N VAL A 69 -18.86 -1.79 12.11
CA VAL A 69 -19.16 -3.13 12.68
C VAL A 69 -20.04 -3.08 13.92
N GLY A 70 -20.03 -1.98 14.67
CA GLY A 70 -20.68 -1.83 15.96
C GLY A 70 -19.80 -2.19 17.17
N TYR A 71 -18.67 -2.84 16.95
CA TYR A 71 -17.68 -3.23 17.98
C TYR A 71 -16.30 -3.44 17.35
N MET A 72 -15.24 -3.51 18.17
CA MET A 72 -13.91 -3.90 17.68
C MET A 72 -13.87 -5.43 17.54
N PRO A 73 -13.68 -5.98 16.33
CA PRO A 73 -13.63 -7.42 16.16
C PRO A 73 -12.48 -8.07 16.94
N MET A 74 -12.77 -9.12 17.67
CA MET A 74 -11.79 -9.92 18.41
C MET A 74 -11.31 -11.15 17.64
N ASP A 75 -12.05 -11.51 16.60
CA ASP A 75 -11.77 -12.62 15.67
C ASP A 75 -11.53 -12.09 14.26
N ALA A 76 -11.07 -12.96 13.37
CA ALA A 76 -10.92 -12.63 11.96
C ALA A 76 -12.28 -12.49 11.28
N VAL A 77 -12.61 -11.29 10.84
CA VAL A 77 -13.88 -10.98 10.17
C VAL A 77 -13.67 -10.19 8.90
N THR A 78 -14.51 -10.43 7.90
CA THR A 78 -14.68 -9.55 6.74
C THR A 78 -15.86 -8.64 6.99
N VAL A 79 -15.67 -7.36 6.71
CA VAL A 79 -16.63 -6.27 6.92
C VAL A 79 -16.99 -5.67 5.57
N GLN A 80 -18.28 -5.68 5.23
CA GLN A 80 -18.76 -5.14 3.96
C GLN A 80 -20.16 -4.54 4.11
N LYS A 81 -20.42 -3.47 3.36
CA LYS A 81 -21.76 -2.92 3.23
C LYS A 81 -22.57 -3.81 2.28
N ASN A 82 -23.62 -4.46 2.79
CA ASN A 82 -24.47 -5.35 2.01
C ASN A 82 -25.66 -4.62 1.39
N GLN A 83 -26.31 -3.76 2.19
CA GLN A 83 -27.46 -2.95 1.77
C GLN A 83 -27.36 -1.56 2.42
N PRO A 84 -28.15 -0.56 1.98
CA PRO A 84 -28.19 0.71 2.68
C PRO A 84 -28.46 0.48 4.19
N ASN A 85 -27.54 0.93 5.03
CA ASN A 85 -27.57 0.84 6.48
C ASN A 85 -27.44 -0.57 7.10
N GLN A 86 -27.00 -1.56 6.34
CA GLN A 86 -26.67 -2.89 6.88
C GLN A 86 -25.20 -3.20 6.66
N THR A 87 -24.59 -3.81 7.66
CA THR A 87 -23.23 -4.34 7.58
C THR A 87 -23.28 -5.86 7.50
N MET A 88 -22.62 -6.44 6.53
CA MET A 88 -22.40 -7.88 6.45
C MET A 88 -21.07 -8.21 7.16
N LEU A 89 -21.15 -9.15 8.09
CA LEU A 89 -19.98 -9.69 8.78
C LEU A 89 -19.84 -11.17 8.41
N GLU A 90 -18.66 -11.54 7.93
CA GLU A 90 -18.33 -12.91 7.59
C GLU A 90 -17.03 -13.30 8.31
N SER A 91 -17.07 -14.44 8.99
CA SER A 91 -15.88 -14.99 9.63
C SER A 91 -14.87 -15.44 8.57
N VAL A 92 -13.61 -14.99 8.71
CA VAL A 92 -12.51 -15.37 7.81
C VAL A 92 -11.79 -16.57 8.42
N ALA A 93 -12.22 -17.77 8.05
CA ALA A 93 -11.57 -18.98 8.51
C ALA A 93 -10.16 -19.11 7.90
N GLY A 94 -9.15 -19.28 8.72
CA GLY A 94 -7.81 -19.72 8.30
C GLY A 94 -6.87 -18.64 7.80
N THR A 95 -7.24 -17.36 7.79
CA THR A 95 -6.29 -16.28 7.45
C THR A 95 -5.28 -16.10 8.58
N ARG A 96 -4.02 -16.40 8.31
CA ARG A 96 -2.93 -16.25 9.27
C ARG A 96 -2.11 -15.01 8.92
N GLY A 97 -1.82 -14.17 9.90
CA GLY A 97 -0.89 -13.05 9.74
C GLY A 97 0.50 -13.46 9.22
N SER A 98 0.91 -14.71 9.53
CA SER A 98 2.12 -15.35 9.00
C SER A 98 2.19 -15.44 7.48
N ASP A 99 1.08 -15.38 6.76
CA ASP A 99 1.10 -15.45 5.30
C ASP A 99 1.65 -14.16 4.67
N LEU A 100 1.31 -13.01 5.23
CA LEU A 100 1.89 -11.73 4.78
C LEU A 100 3.38 -11.66 5.08
N GLU A 101 3.82 -12.11 6.25
CA GLU A 101 5.24 -12.18 6.61
C GLU A 101 6.01 -13.11 5.69
N ARG A 102 5.46 -14.29 5.42
CA ARG A 102 6.09 -15.27 4.53
C ARG A 102 6.24 -14.73 3.11
N VAL A 103 5.24 -14.02 2.59
CA VAL A 103 5.30 -13.40 1.26
C VAL A 103 6.29 -12.24 1.23
N ALA A 104 6.41 -11.50 2.33
CA ALA A 104 7.32 -10.38 2.46
C ALA A 104 8.78 -10.78 2.75
N ALA A 105 9.00 -12.01 3.25
CA ALA A 105 10.33 -12.48 3.60
C ALA A 105 11.27 -12.51 2.39
N GLY A 106 12.53 -12.10 2.60
CA GLY A 106 13.57 -12.09 1.56
C GLY A 106 13.38 -11.04 0.48
N GLY A 107 12.62 -9.98 0.77
CA GLY A 107 12.35 -8.88 -0.16
C GLY A 107 13.61 -8.12 -0.59
N VAL A 108 13.58 -7.58 -1.80
CA VAL A 108 14.62 -6.72 -2.36
C VAL A 108 14.33 -5.28 -1.99
N ARG A 109 15.33 -4.58 -1.49
CA ARG A 109 15.20 -3.17 -1.12
C ARG A 109 14.78 -2.34 -2.31
N MET A 110 13.88 -1.39 -2.10
CA MET A 110 13.43 -0.47 -3.15
C MET A 110 13.44 0.97 -2.65
N ARG A 111 13.59 1.89 -3.57
CA ARG A 111 13.54 3.32 -3.31
C ARG A 111 12.50 3.98 -4.21
N GLN A 112 11.92 5.05 -3.73
CA GLN A 112 11.09 5.90 -4.55
C GLN A 112 11.97 6.61 -5.58
N ILE A 113 11.50 6.66 -6.83
CA ILE A 113 12.09 7.50 -7.86
C ILE A 113 11.16 8.69 -8.14
N PRO A 114 11.68 9.86 -8.52
CA PRO A 114 10.89 11.09 -8.67
C PRO A 114 10.06 11.09 -9.96
N VAL A 115 9.39 9.98 -10.23
CA VAL A 115 8.54 9.81 -11.41
C VAL A 115 7.16 9.34 -10.98
N ILE A 116 6.15 10.13 -11.34
CA ILE A 116 4.73 9.77 -11.22
C ILE A 116 4.24 9.37 -12.62
N PHE A 117 3.89 8.10 -12.77
CA PHE A 117 3.41 7.58 -14.03
C PHE A 117 1.90 7.75 -14.13
N ARG A 118 1.42 8.43 -15.18
CA ARG A 118 0.00 8.69 -15.46
C ARG A 118 -0.75 9.25 -14.24
N GLU A 119 -0.18 10.27 -13.59
CA GLU A 119 -0.75 11.06 -12.51
C GLU A 119 -1.24 10.28 -11.27
N ARG A 120 -1.16 8.94 -11.29
CA ARG A 120 -1.72 8.09 -10.23
C ARG A 120 -0.77 7.03 -9.69
N ARG A 121 0.40 6.85 -10.30
CA ARG A 121 1.30 5.77 -9.91
C ARG A 121 2.68 6.31 -9.61
N GLN A 122 3.05 6.27 -8.36
CA GLN A 122 4.42 6.53 -7.93
C GLN A 122 5.29 5.33 -8.28
N LEU A 123 6.42 5.59 -8.93
CA LEU A 123 7.38 4.54 -9.28
C LEU A 123 8.40 4.33 -8.16
N TYR A 124 8.77 3.07 -7.98
CA TYR A 124 9.83 2.61 -7.09
C TYR A 124 10.75 1.69 -7.87
N GLN A 125 12.04 1.82 -7.64
CA GLN A 125 13.06 0.95 -8.24
C GLN A 125 13.72 0.11 -7.16
N THR A 126 13.90 -1.19 -7.43
CA THR A 126 14.65 -2.09 -6.58
C THR A 126 16.17 -1.95 -6.82
N GLU A 127 16.97 -2.43 -5.88
CA GLU A 127 18.43 -2.51 -6.04
C GLU A 127 18.86 -3.36 -7.27
N ASN A 128 17.97 -4.24 -7.73
CA ASN A 128 18.19 -5.04 -8.94
C ASN A 128 17.83 -4.29 -10.24
N GLY A 129 17.33 -3.06 -10.14
CA GLY A 129 16.90 -2.25 -11.29
C GLY A 129 15.45 -2.43 -11.72
N ASP A 130 14.70 -3.37 -11.15
CA ASP A 130 13.29 -3.57 -11.47
C ASP A 130 12.46 -2.38 -11.01
N VAL A 131 11.49 -1.95 -11.83
CA VAL A 131 10.59 -0.82 -11.52
C VAL A 131 9.17 -1.31 -11.24
N TYR A 132 8.62 -0.83 -10.14
CA TYR A 132 7.27 -1.11 -9.69
C TYR A 132 6.48 0.18 -9.53
N ALA A 133 5.18 0.12 -9.82
CA ALA A 133 4.29 1.27 -9.70
C ALA A 133 3.26 1.03 -8.60
N PHE A 134 3.14 1.97 -7.69
CA PHE A 134 2.15 1.93 -6.62
C PHE A 134 1.11 3.02 -6.82
N ASP A 135 -0.16 2.68 -6.59
CA ASP A 135 -1.25 3.65 -6.62
C ASP A 135 -1.03 4.71 -5.54
N THR A 136 -1.00 5.98 -5.95
CA THR A 136 -0.80 7.12 -5.04
C THR A 136 -1.90 7.22 -3.98
N GLU A 137 -3.12 6.73 -4.25
CA GLU A 137 -4.17 6.68 -3.23
C GLU A 137 -3.85 5.64 -2.13
N LEU A 138 -3.26 4.49 -2.51
CA LEU A 138 -2.83 3.49 -1.52
C LEU A 138 -1.58 3.94 -0.75
N LEU A 139 -0.67 4.67 -1.38
CA LEU A 139 0.48 5.25 -0.69
C LEU A 139 0.08 6.28 0.39
N LYS A 140 -1.14 6.82 0.35
CA LYS A 140 -1.68 7.64 1.44
C LYS A 140 -1.90 6.87 2.76
N LEU A 141 -1.81 5.53 2.75
CA LEU A 141 -1.70 4.74 3.98
C LEU A 141 -0.44 5.06 4.79
N ILE A 142 0.54 5.67 4.15
CA ILE A 142 1.86 5.96 4.70
C ILE A 142 1.97 7.47 4.96
N ASP A 143 2.37 7.83 6.18
CA ASP A 143 2.78 9.19 6.49
C ASP A 143 4.30 9.31 6.39
N PHE A 144 4.77 9.71 5.21
CA PHE A 144 6.19 9.91 4.93
C PHE A 144 6.79 11.12 5.68
N LYS A 145 5.96 12.01 6.20
CA LYS A 145 6.45 13.21 6.90
C LYS A 145 6.94 12.90 8.31
N GLU A 146 6.34 11.89 8.95
CA GLU A 146 6.71 11.53 10.31
C GLU A 146 7.91 10.57 10.35
N ALA A 147 7.98 9.62 9.42
CA ALA A 147 9.11 8.71 9.32
C ALA A 147 9.20 8.10 7.92
N GLU A 148 10.40 8.04 7.38
CA GLU A 148 10.67 7.32 6.15
C GLU A 148 10.66 5.80 6.41
N PRO A 149 9.87 5.01 5.65
CA PRO A 149 9.81 3.57 5.83
C PRO A 149 11.03 2.87 5.24
N SER A 150 11.37 1.74 5.81
CA SER A 150 12.16 0.75 5.09
C SER A 150 11.27 0.11 4.03
N ALA A 151 11.60 0.32 2.75
CA ALA A 151 10.78 -0.14 1.64
C ALA A 151 11.43 -1.33 0.93
N PHE A 152 10.65 -2.39 0.71
CA PHE A 152 11.09 -3.63 0.06
C PHE A 152 10.04 -4.12 -0.92
N MET A 153 10.47 -4.78 -1.99
CA MET A 153 9.61 -5.58 -2.84
C MET A 153 9.75 -7.05 -2.47
N SER A 154 8.64 -7.76 -2.27
CA SER A 154 8.66 -9.21 -2.03
C SER A 154 9.35 -9.94 -3.18
N GLN A 155 10.00 -11.09 -2.90
CA GLN A 155 10.75 -11.86 -3.91
C GLN A 155 9.94 -12.20 -5.18
N ASN A 156 8.65 -12.43 -5.02
CA ASN A 156 7.77 -12.74 -6.13
C ASN A 156 7.19 -11.50 -6.86
N GLY A 157 7.60 -10.29 -6.45
CA GLY A 157 7.13 -9.03 -7.05
C GLY A 157 5.64 -8.71 -6.80
N HIS A 158 4.97 -9.38 -5.85
CA HIS A 158 3.53 -9.21 -5.64
C HIS A 158 3.15 -8.21 -4.56
N LEU A 159 4.08 -7.90 -3.63
CA LEU A 159 3.82 -6.97 -2.54
C LEU A 159 4.98 -6.02 -2.33
N GLY A 160 4.71 -4.72 -2.35
CA GLY A 160 5.56 -3.71 -1.74
C GLY A 160 5.32 -3.69 -0.24
N VAL A 161 6.39 -3.69 0.53
CA VAL A 161 6.41 -3.72 1.99
C VAL A 161 7.05 -2.44 2.49
N PHE A 162 6.34 -1.70 3.30
CA PHE A 162 6.79 -0.45 3.91
C PHE A 162 6.72 -0.62 5.43
N ALA A 163 7.88 -0.71 6.07
CA ALA A 163 7.99 -1.08 7.47
C ALA A 163 8.60 0.01 8.35
N TRP A 164 8.07 0.15 9.58
CA TRP A 164 8.57 0.98 10.67
C TRP A 164 8.42 0.23 11.99
N GLY A 165 9.50 -0.15 12.60
CA GLY A 165 9.44 -0.87 13.88
C GLY A 165 8.45 -2.04 13.81
N ASP A 166 7.38 -1.96 14.62
CA ASP A 166 6.34 -3.00 14.70
C ASP A 166 5.15 -2.76 13.74
N SER A 167 5.21 -1.72 12.91
CA SER A 167 4.13 -1.37 11.96
C SER A 167 4.57 -1.59 10.53
N THR A 168 3.69 -2.15 9.71
CA THR A 168 3.96 -2.44 8.30
C THR A 168 2.74 -2.16 7.45
N VAL A 169 2.97 -1.53 6.30
CA VAL A 169 1.98 -1.35 5.24
C VAL A 169 2.40 -2.20 4.04
N TYR A 170 1.48 -2.99 3.52
CA TYR A 170 1.66 -3.82 2.34
C TYR A 170 0.78 -3.27 1.21
N ILE A 171 1.35 -3.11 0.03
CA ILE A 171 0.61 -2.61 -1.15
C ILE A 171 0.98 -3.47 -2.35
N ALA A 172 -0.03 -3.99 -3.05
CA ALA A 172 0.19 -4.67 -4.31
C ALA A 172 0.55 -3.65 -5.41
N PRO A 173 1.63 -3.89 -6.19
CA PRO A 173 1.96 -3.01 -7.29
C PRO A 173 0.94 -3.12 -8.41
N GLY A 174 0.70 -2.01 -9.10
CA GLY A 174 -0.09 -1.99 -10.32
C GLY A 174 0.64 -2.68 -11.47
N ARG A 175 -0.11 -3.35 -12.34
CA ARG A 175 0.44 -3.93 -13.56
C ARG A 175 0.59 -2.86 -14.63
N PHE A 176 1.68 -2.92 -15.39
CA PHE A 176 1.84 -2.13 -16.59
C PHE A 176 1.13 -2.78 -17.77
N SER A 177 0.58 -1.96 -18.67
CA SER A 177 0.14 -2.48 -19.96
C SER A 177 1.35 -2.71 -20.87
N ARG A 178 1.22 -3.62 -21.83
CA ARG A 178 2.28 -3.92 -22.81
C ARG A 178 2.81 -2.66 -23.51
N ALA A 179 1.94 -1.73 -23.82
CA ALA A 179 2.32 -0.45 -24.46
C ALA A 179 3.22 0.45 -23.60
N ASN A 180 3.27 0.19 -22.28
CA ASN A 180 4.10 0.95 -21.35
C ASN A 180 5.38 0.21 -20.91
N GLU A 181 5.55 -1.06 -21.31
CA GLU A 181 6.71 -1.87 -20.92
C GLU A 181 8.02 -1.24 -21.40
N GLU A 182 8.07 -0.75 -22.65
CA GLU A 182 9.26 -0.09 -23.21
C GLU A 182 9.64 1.18 -22.44
N LYS A 183 8.62 1.99 -22.08
CA LYS A 183 8.83 3.21 -21.28
C LYS A 183 9.37 2.87 -19.88
N ILE A 184 8.85 1.82 -19.28
CA ILE A 184 9.32 1.37 -17.96
C ILE A 184 10.73 0.79 -18.05
N LEU A 185 11.06 0.03 -19.09
CA LEU A 185 12.42 -0.47 -19.32
C LEU A 185 13.42 0.68 -19.50
N TYR A 186 13.03 1.73 -20.20
CA TYR A 186 13.85 2.93 -20.31
C TYR A 186 14.08 3.58 -18.94
N ILE A 187 13.03 3.77 -18.15
CA ILE A 187 13.11 4.33 -16.79
C ILE A 187 14.00 3.45 -15.89
N ALA A 188 13.86 2.13 -15.99
CA ALA A 188 14.68 1.19 -15.22
C ALA A 188 16.18 1.29 -15.52
N GLY A 189 16.52 1.65 -16.77
CA GLY A 189 17.91 1.81 -17.21
C GLY A 189 18.55 3.14 -16.81
N LEU A 190 17.80 4.09 -16.23
CA LEU A 190 18.34 5.37 -15.78
C LEU A 190 19.03 5.23 -14.43
N ASP A 191 20.15 5.93 -14.28
CA ASP A 191 20.86 6.04 -12.99
C ASP A 191 20.25 7.15 -12.14
N TRP A 192 19.30 6.77 -11.26
CA TRP A 192 18.62 7.71 -10.39
C TRP A 192 19.46 8.19 -9.19
N GLU A 193 20.61 7.55 -8.89
CA GLU A 193 21.48 7.99 -7.79
C GLU A 193 22.25 9.25 -8.14
N ASN A 194 22.66 9.36 -9.40
CA ASN A 194 23.49 10.46 -9.85
C ASN A 194 22.69 11.58 -10.56
N GLN A 195 21.39 11.37 -10.84
CA GLN A 195 20.58 12.34 -11.56
C GLN A 195 19.67 13.21 -10.66
N ILE A 196 19.60 12.90 -9.37
CA ILE A 196 18.77 13.67 -8.45
C ILE A 196 19.62 14.78 -7.82
N ASP A 197 19.70 15.92 -8.49
CA ASP A 197 19.94 17.19 -7.84
C ASP A 197 18.60 17.61 -7.19
N THR A 198 18.50 17.43 -5.87
CA THR A 198 17.26 17.63 -5.12
C THR A 198 16.75 19.07 -5.12
N ASP A 199 17.53 20.00 -5.64
CA ASP A 199 17.21 21.43 -5.73
C ASP A 199 16.71 21.87 -7.11
N ASP A 200 16.60 20.95 -8.10
CA ASP A 200 16.11 21.30 -9.42
C ASP A 200 14.56 21.20 -9.48
N PRO A 201 13.83 22.35 -9.60
CA PRO A 201 12.38 22.34 -9.71
C PRO A 201 11.86 21.65 -10.99
N VAL A 202 12.73 21.30 -11.93
CA VAL A 202 12.37 20.61 -13.19
C VAL A 202 12.20 19.10 -13.00
N ALA A 203 12.64 18.52 -11.88
CA ALA A 203 12.50 17.08 -11.60
C ALA A 203 11.05 16.58 -11.49
N ASN A 204 10.07 17.49 -11.49
CA ASN A 204 8.64 17.18 -11.48
C ASN A 204 7.97 17.24 -12.87
N VAL A 205 8.74 17.33 -13.94
CA VAL A 205 8.17 17.31 -15.29
C VAL A 205 7.69 15.89 -15.60
N SER A 206 6.41 15.74 -15.87
CA SER A 206 5.84 14.51 -16.39
C SER A 206 6.52 14.19 -17.74
N LEU A 207 7.41 13.20 -17.74
CA LEU A 207 8.13 12.75 -18.95
C LEU A 207 7.19 12.16 -20.02
N PHE A 208 5.87 12.14 -19.79
CA PHE A 208 4.91 11.41 -20.60
C PHE A 208 3.62 12.19 -20.92
N ASP A 209 3.66 13.52 -20.86
CA ASP A 209 2.50 14.38 -21.21
C ASP A 209 2.31 14.58 -22.73
N GLU A 210 3.00 13.82 -23.58
CA GLU A 210 2.97 13.99 -25.03
C GLU A 210 1.88 13.20 -25.76
N ASP A 211 0.91 12.60 -25.10
CA ASP A 211 -0.29 12.07 -25.76
C ASP A 211 -1.44 13.10 -25.72
N ARG A 212 -1.18 14.37 -26.05
CA ARG A 212 -2.20 15.23 -26.61
C ARG A 212 -2.28 14.90 -28.10
N ASP A 213 -3.23 14.06 -28.48
CA ASP A 213 -3.76 14.02 -29.82
C ASP A 213 -4.25 15.44 -30.17
N GLU A 214 -3.39 16.25 -30.76
CA GLU A 214 -3.84 17.42 -31.48
C GLU A 214 -4.65 16.92 -32.68
N PRO A 215 -5.95 17.27 -32.79
CA PRO A 215 -6.69 16.95 -34.00
C PRO A 215 -6.00 17.63 -35.16
N LEU A 216 -5.56 16.84 -36.16
CA LEU A 216 -5.10 17.33 -37.43
C LEU A 216 -6.20 18.22 -38.03
N VAL A 217 -6.01 19.51 -37.96
CA VAL A 217 -6.84 20.47 -38.67
C VAL A 217 -6.45 20.35 -40.12
N ASP A 218 -7.26 19.63 -40.92
CA ASP A 218 -7.21 19.65 -42.36
C ASP A 218 -7.35 21.10 -42.82
N ARG A 219 -6.26 21.67 -43.29
CA ARG A 219 -6.29 22.91 -44.08
C ARG A 219 -6.67 22.48 -45.50
N GLU A 220 -7.95 22.57 -45.78
CA GLU A 220 -8.40 22.66 -47.15
C GLU A 220 -7.99 24.02 -47.75
N GLU A 221 -7.34 23.94 -48.89
CA GLU A 221 -7.07 25.08 -49.80
C GLU A 221 -8.34 25.55 -50.52
#